data_3743ae670e42070e19239f05f6108f5b
#
_entry.id   3743ae670e42070e19239f05f6108f5b
#
_cell.length_a   1.000
_cell.length_b   1.000
_cell.length_c   1.000
_cell.angle_alpha   90.00
_cell.angle_beta   90.00
_cell.angle_gamma   90.00
#
_symmetry.space_group_name_H-M   'P 1'
#
loop_
_entity.id
_entity.type
_entity.pdbx_description
1 polymer ?
#
loop_
_entity_poly.entity_id
_entity_poly.type
_entity_poly.pdbx_seq_one_letter_code
_entity_poly.pdbx_strand_id
1 'polypeptide(L)'
;MKKLLIFAASLFVCWFIVEIPPVLAISCDDPRPSDKNQLTEYIADCNAKLNSLSGQKQTLTQALAVLNTQIKLTQAKIATTTLQLDKLSSEIADLSSRIESIDYSLTDLTKIFVSRVRETYMYHNTFDTLIISQLSGLPDILRIVEYTQIIRDHDRNVLLSLEKSRLDFNTQKETKEIKQKEIESLKRKLDSEKAALAGQVAAKNKLLADTKNDESRYQQLRASAQAQLDAFNTYVTRQGGASILSGTTQADSGWGTYYNQREDDWAAKLLPGSGYTMASSGCLVTSMAMVMSYYGKSVTPGNIVDQSELFSFGDFRQGSWSIAGVGTTRTRVGYSRAALDNELNANPGKPVIVGIIQYGSSRPEHFFVVKAKDGDDYLINDPFPDNGRNVKFSARYPLSSIAAV
;
A
#
# COMPACT_ATOMS: atom_id res chain seq x y z
N MET A 1 17.51 -68.59 -60.90
CA MET A 1 16.49 -68.42 -59.87
C MET A 1 17.16 -68.25 -58.49
N LYS A 2 17.43 -67.07 -58.11
CA LYS A 2 18.11 -66.72 -56.81
C LYS A 2 17.09 -66.15 -55.86
N LYS A 3 16.85 -66.85 -54.75
CA LYS A 3 16.00 -66.32 -53.61
C LYS A 3 16.82 -65.38 -52.76
N LEU A 4 16.35 -64.17 -52.64
CA LEU A 4 16.91 -63.15 -51.76
C LEU A 4 16.19 -63.21 -50.38
N LEU A 5 16.92 -63.56 -49.36
CA LEU A 5 16.46 -63.55 -47.97
C LEU A 5 16.65 -62.11 -47.41
N ILE A 6 15.57 -61.45 -47.06
CA ILE A 6 15.58 -60.18 -46.38
C ILE A 6 15.45 -60.44 -44.86
N PHE A 7 16.49 -60.13 -44.09
CA PHE A 7 16.49 -60.14 -42.62
C PHE A 7 15.87 -58.85 -42.16
N ALA A 8 14.68 -58.89 -41.54
CA ALA A 8 14.07 -57.78 -40.88
C ALA A 8 14.56 -57.73 -39.41
N ALA A 9 15.42 -56.75 -39.08
CA ALA A 9 15.84 -56.51 -37.75
C ALA A 9 14.76 -55.55 -37.07
N SER A 10 13.93 -56.12 -36.20
CA SER A 10 13.00 -55.41 -35.38
C SER A 10 13.74 -54.64 -34.27
N LEU A 11 13.89 -53.34 -34.44
CA LEU A 11 14.33 -52.43 -33.41
C LEU A 11 13.15 -52.18 -32.42
N PHE A 12 13.21 -52.86 -31.28
CA PHE A 12 12.31 -52.62 -30.16
C PHE A 12 12.76 -51.32 -29.46
N VAL A 13 12.19 -50.17 -29.84
CA VAL A 13 12.34 -48.91 -29.09
C VAL A 13 11.41 -49.00 -27.90
N CYS A 14 11.96 -49.35 -26.72
CA CYS A 14 11.29 -49.20 -25.43
C CYS A 14 11.10 -47.70 -25.16
N TRP A 15 9.94 -47.19 -25.50
CA TRP A 15 9.52 -45.83 -25.10
C TRP A 15 9.17 -45.87 -23.62
N PHE A 16 10.13 -45.48 -22.77
CA PHE A 16 9.84 -45.12 -21.38
C PHE A 16 8.97 -43.88 -21.40
N ILE A 17 7.67 -44.03 -21.32
CA ILE A 17 6.75 -42.96 -20.95
C ILE A 17 7.05 -42.67 -19.49
N VAL A 18 7.87 -41.67 -19.24
CA VAL A 18 7.96 -41.06 -17.91
C VAL A 18 6.60 -40.37 -17.69
N GLU A 19 5.70 -41.04 -16.98
CA GLU A 19 4.51 -40.39 -16.43
C GLU A 19 4.99 -39.31 -15.46
N ILE A 20 5.10 -38.06 -15.96
CA ILE A 20 5.24 -36.90 -15.11
C ILE A 20 3.91 -36.83 -14.38
N PRO A 21 3.87 -37.00 -13.04
CA PRO A 21 2.62 -36.82 -12.29
C PRO A 21 2.08 -35.44 -12.60
N PRO A 22 0.77 -35.26 -12.85
CA PRO A 22 0.20 -33.97 -13.07
C PRO A 22 0.55 -33.12 -11.82
N VAL A 23 1.35 -32.09 -12.02
CA VAL A 23 1.52 -31.06 -10.99
C VAL A 23 0.10 -30.51 -10.75
N LEU A 24 -0.51 -30.90 -9.64
CA LEU A 24 -1.81 -30.38 -9.23
C LEU A 24 -1.65 -28.86 -9.17
N ALA A 25 -2.26 -28.16 -10.15
CA ALA A 25 -2.26 -26.71 -10.18
C ALA A 25 -2.92 -26.20 -8.88
N ILE A 26 -2.21 -25.37 -8.15
CA ILE A 26 -2.68 -24.81 -6.88
C ILE A 26 -3.82 -23.84 -7.17
N SER A 27 -5.01 -24.14 -6.65
CA SER A 27 -6.20 -23.31 -6.84
C SER A 27 -6.44 -22.39 -5.64
N CYS A 28 -7.00 -21.19 -5.90
CA CYS A 28 -7.49 -20.28 -4.86
C CYS A 28 -8.60 -20.89 -3.98
N ASP A 29 -9.21 -21.99 -4.42
CA ASP A 29 -10.19 -22.73 -3.60
C ASP A 29 -9.54 -23.66 -2.59
N ASP A 30 -8.30 -24.04 -2.81
CA ASP A 30 -7.53 -24.88 -1.91
C ASP A 30 -7.16 -24.15 -0.61
N PRO A 31 -6.77 -24.87 0.45
CA PRO A 31 -6.15 -24.25 1.62
C PRO A 31 -4.88 -23.49 1.23
N ARG A 32 -4.68 -22.33 1.84
CA ARG A 32 -3.49 -21.49 1.57
C ARG A 32 -2.20 -22.26 1.85
N PRO A 33 -1.28 -22.38 0.89
CA PRO A 33 0.00 -23.02 1.09
C PRO A 33 0.90 -22.21 2.04
N SER A 34 1.89 -22.86 2.63
CA SER A 34 2.92 -22.23 3.47
C SER A 34 4.25 -22.01 2.73
N ASP A 35 4.49 -22.74 1.64
CA ASP A 35 5.69 -22.60 0.82
C ASP A 35 5.65 -21.34 -0.06
N LYS A 36 6.80 -20.66 -0.20
CA LYS A 36 6.91 -19.39 -0.93
C LYS A 36 6.54 -19.49 -2.40
N ASN A 37 6.99 -20.56 -3.08
CA ASN A 37 6.75 -20.73 -4.53
C ASN A 37 5.27 -21.03 -4.76
N GLN A 38 4.72 -21.93 -3.94
CA GLN A 38 3.30 -22.26 -3.95
C GLN A 38 2.40 -21.05 -3.60
N LEU A 39 2.84 -20.18 -2.69
CA LEU A 39 2.13 -18.93 -2.41
C LEU A 39 2.08 -17.99 -3.62
N THR A 40 3.14 -17.95 -4.43
CA THR A 40 3.17 -17.14 -5.65
C THR A 40 2.15 -17.62 -6.67
N GLU A 41 2.07 -18.93 -6.92
CA GLU A 41 1.09 -19.56 -7.81
C GLU A 41 -0.34 -19.35 -7.27
N TYR A 42 -0.55 -19.59 -5.99
CA TYR A 42 -1.82 -19.35 -5.32
C TYR A 42 -2.31 -17.90 -5.46
N ILE A 43 -1.42 -16.91 -5.28
CA ILE A 43 -1.73 -15.49 -5.48
C ILE A 43 -2.11 -15.22 -6.94
N ALA A 44 -1.41 -15.80 -7.90
CA ALA A 44 -1.71 -15.65 -9.32
C ALA A 44 -3.10 -16.19 -9.66
N ASP A 45 -3.45 -17.39 -9.19
CA ASP A 45 -4.76 -18.00 -9.40
C ASP A 45 -5.88 -17.21 -8.71
N CYS A 46 -5.66 -16.74 -7.46
CA CYS A 46 -6.62 -15.88 -6.78
C CYS A 46 -6.86 -14.55 -7.52
N ASN A 47 -5.84 -13.95 -8.13
CA ASN A 47 -5.99 -12.75 -8.95
C ASN A 47 -6.80 -13.05 -10.24
N ALA A 48 -6.50 -14.17 -10.93
CA ALA A 48 -7.23 -14.58 -12.12
C ALA A 48 -8.72 -14.83 -11.80
N LYS A 49 -8.99 -15.55 -10.71
CA LYS A 49 -10.36 -15.79 -10.22
C LYS A 49 -11.06 -14.49 -9.82
N LEU A 50 -10.38 -13.58 -9.14
CA LEU A 50 -10.96 -12.28 -8.78
C LEU A 50 -11.34 -11.48 -10.03
N ASN A 51 -10.49 -11.45 -11.05
CA ASN A 51 -10.76 -10.77 -12.31
C ASN A 51 -11.97 -11.37 -13.03
N SER A 52 -12.12 -12.70 -13.04
CA SER A 52 -13.26 -13.37 -13.64
C SER A 52 -14.58 -13.10 -12.88
N LEU A 53 -14.51 -12.92 -11.57
CA LEU A 53 -15.66 -12.65 -10.71
C LEU A 53 -16.02 -11.15 -10.64
N SER A 54 -15.10 -10.24 -10.93
CA SER A 54 -15.28 -8.80 -10.69
C SER A 54 -16.45 -8.19 -11.47
N GLY A 55 -16.78 -8.74 -12.66
CA GLY A 55 -17.95 -8.36 -13.45
C GLY A 55 -19.29 -9.00 -13.01
N GLN A 56 -19.27 -9.95 -12.08
CA GLN A 56 -20.40 -10.85 -11.79
C GLN A 56 -21.08 -10.59 -10.43
N LYS A 57 -21.11 -9.36 -9.93
CA LYS A 57 -21.75 -9.06 -8.63
C LYS A 57 -23.30 -8.96 -8.73
N GLN A 58 -23.94 -9.80 -9.52
CA GLN A 58 -25.38 -9.74 -9.74
C GLN A 58 -26.19 -10.45 -8.66
N THR A 59 -25.63 -11.44 -8.00
CA THR A 59 -26.25 -12.18 -6.91
C THR A 59 -25.46 -12.06 -5.61
N LEU A 60 -26.12 -12.30 -4.48
CA LEU A 60 -25.47 -12.34 -3.16
C LEU A 60 -24.34 -13.39 -3.12
N THR A 61 -24.58 -14.56 -3.71
CA THR A 61 -23.57 -15.63 -3.78
C THR A 61 -22.32 -15.18 -4.52
N GLN A 62 -22.48 -14.50 -5.66
CA GLN A 62 -21.35 -13.94 -6.42
C GLN A 62 -20.62 -12.85 -5.65
N ALA A 63 -21.34 -11.95 -4.99
CA ALA A 63 -20.76 -10.91 -4.16
C ALA A 63 -19.93 -11.49 -2.99
N LEU A 64 -20.45 -12.52 -2.34
CA LEU A 64 -19.74 -13.25 -1.29
C LEU A 64 -18.50 -13.99 -1.82
N ALA A 65 -18.59 -14.59 -3.02
CA ALA A 65 -17.45 -15.24 -3.67
C ALA A 65 -16.32 -14.24 -3.95
N VAL A 66 -16.65 -13.04 -4.45
CA VAL A 66 -15.64 -11.96 -4.65
C VAL A 66 -14.96 -11.60 -3.34
N LEU A 67 -15.71 -11.32 -2.28
CA LEU A 67 -15.16 -10.96 -0.97
C LEU A 67 -14.31 -12.08 -0.36
N ASN A 68 -14.75 -13.33 -0.47
CA ASN A 68 -13.98 -14.48 -0.01
C ASN A 68 -12.65 -14.62 -0.78
N THR A 69 -12.67 -14.44 -2.10
CA THR A 69 -11.46 -14.47 -2.92
C THR A 69 -10.50 -13.33 -2.58
N GLN A 70 -11.00 -12.11 -2.35
CA GLN A 70 -10.20 -10.98 -1.89
C GLN A 70 -9.54 -11.25 -0.54
N ILE A 71 -10.28 -11.79 0.42
CA ILE A 71 -9.78 -12.17 1.74
C ILE A 71 -8.65 -13.20 1.61
N LYS A 72 -8.86 -14.27 0.84
CA LYS A 72 -7.85 -15.32 0.60
C LYS A 72 -6.57 -14.74 -0.03
N LEU A 73 -6.74 -13.89 -1.05
CA LEU A 73 -5.63 -13.20 -1.72
C LEU A 73 -4.82 -12.33 -0.75
N THR A 74 -5.50 -11.54 0.07
CA THR A 74 -4.84 -10.66 1.04
C THR A 74 -4.12 -11.47 2.13
N GLN A 75 -4.72 -12.56 2.59
CA GLN A 75 -4.06 -13.49 3.53
C GLN A 75 -2.80 -14.14 2.94
N ALA A 76 -2.82 -14.49 1.63
CA ALA A 76 -1.64 -15.01 0.95
C ALA A 76 -0.53 -13.95 0.81
N LYS A 77 -0.88 -12.70 0.49
CA LYS A 77 0.07 -11.57 0.46
C LYS A 77 0.73 -11.35 1.82
N ILE A 78 -0.06 -11.33 2.90
CA ILE A 78 0.45 -11.23 4.28
C ILE A 78 1.46 -12.35 4.57
N ALA A 79 1.14 -13.59 4.21
CA ALA A 79 2.06 -14.72 4.41
C ALA A 79 3.36 -14.55 3.64
N THR A 80 3.29 -14.13 2.37
CA THR A 80 4.49 -13.87 1.56
C THR A 80 5.36 -12.75 2.16
N THR A 81 4.74 -11.65 2.58
CA THR A 81 5.46 -10.53 3.20
C THR A 81 6.10 -10.94 4.53
N THR A 82 5.43 -11.79 5.32
CA THR A 82 5.99 -12.35 6.56
C THR A 82 7.21 -13.21 6.29
N LEU A 83 7.14 -14.13 5.31
CA LEU A 83 8.29 -14.97 4.93
C LEU A 83 9.49 -14.14 4.43
N GLN A 84 9.23 -13.03 3.72
CA GLN A 84 10.28 -12.12 3.30
C GLN A 84 10.95 -11.42 4.50
N LEU A 85 10.16 -10.98 5.48
CA LEU A 85 10.65 -10.39 6.72
C LEU A 85 11.51 -11.37 7.52
N ASP A 86 11.08 -12.60 7.67
CA ASP A 86 11.81 -13.65 8.41
C ASP A 86 13.16 -13.93 7.73
N LYS A 87 13.16 -14.06 6.40
CA LYS A 87 14.39 -14.25 5.62
C LYS A 87 15.37 -13.08 5.80
N LEU A 88 14.90 -11.85 5.62
CA LEU A 88 15.75 -10.66 5.79
C LEU A 88 16.28 -10.51 7.21
N SER A 89 15.47 -10.85 8.22
CA SER A 89 15.89 -10.85 9.62
C SER A 89 17.03 -11.83 9.87
N SER A 90 16.94 -13.04 9.31
CA SER A 90 18.01 -14.04 9.38
C SER A 90 19.29 -13.58 8.68
N GLU A 91 19.16 -12.97 7.48
CA GLU A 91 20.32 -12.43 6.75
C GLU A 91 21.01 -11.28 7.50
N ILE A 92 20.24 -10.42 8.19
CA ILE A 92 20.80 -9.35 9.03
C ILE A 92 21.51 -9.92 10.25
N ALA A 93 21.01 -11.01 10.84
CA ALA A 93 21.67 -11.68 11.96
C ALA A 93 23.02 -12.28 11.54
N ASP A 94 23.08 -12.94 10.37
CA ASP A 94 24.31 -13.46 9.80
C ASP A 94 25.31 -12.34 9.47
N LEU A 95 24.85 -11.26 8.81
CA LEU A 95 25.68 -10.08 8.55
C LEU A 95 26.23 -9.44 9.84
N SER A 96 25.44 -9.41 10.89
CA SER A 96 25.87 -8.87 12.19
C SER A 96 27.00 -9.69 12.80
N SER A 97 26.89 -11.02 12.76
CA SER A 97 27.93 -11.93 13.23
C SER A 97 29.22 -11.81 12.41
N ARG A 98 29.10 -11.67 11.08
CA ARG A 98 30.28 -11.43 10.19
C ARG A 98 30.95 -10.10 10.48
N ILE A 99 30.18 -9.04 10.65
CA ILE A 99 30.70 -7.69 10.98
C ILE A 99 31.47 -7.75 12.31
N GLU A 100 30.93 -8.41 13.33
CA GLU A 100 31.58 -8.58 14.63
C GLU A 100 32.92 -9.35 14.51
N SER A 101 32.95 -10.43 13.73
CA SER A 101 34.16 -11.20 13.45
C SER A 101 35.22 -10.37 12.72
N ILE A 102 34.82 -9.56 11.72
CA ILE A 102 35.74 -8.69 11.01
C ILE A 102 36.25 -7.57 11.92
N ASP A 103 35.42 -6.98 12.75
CA ASP A 103 35.79 -5.93 13.71
C ASP A 103 36.83 -6.43 14.71
N TYR A 104 36.65 -7.66 15.22
CA TYR A 104 37.64 -8.31 16.07
C TYR A 104 38.99 -8.49 15.34
N SER A 105 38.96 -9.02 14.12
CA SER A 105 40.16 -9.20 13.29
C SER A 105 40.86 -7.87 12.95
N LEU A 106 40.10 -6.82 12.64
CA LEU A 106 40.64 -5.47 12.41
C LEU A 106 41.32 -4.92 13.64
N THR A 107 40.71 -5.10 14.80
CA THR A 107 41.29 -4.66 16.08
C THR A 107 42.63 -5.35 16.35
N ASP A 108 42.72 -6.64 16.09
CA ASP A 108 43.93 -7.44 16.32
C ASP A 108 45.03 -7.11 15.32
N LEU A 109 44.70 -7.01 14.04
CA LEU A 109 45.65 -6.55 13.00
C LEU A 109 46.14 -5.15 13.27
N THR A 110 45.31 -4.25 13.77
CA THR A 110 45.68 -2.89 14.13
C THR A 110 46.67 -2.86 15.28
N LYS A 111 46.46 -3.69 16.33
CA LYS A 111 47.40 -3.84 17.45
C LYS A 111 48.77 -4.31 16.96
N ILE A 112 48.82 -5.35 16.14
CA ILE A 112 50.05 -5.90 15.55
C ILE A 112 50.76 -4.80 14.75
N PHE A 113 50.05 -4.10 13.90
CA PHE A 113 50.61 -3.04 13.08
C PHE A 113 51.18 -1.90 13.91
N VAL A 114 50.44 -1.40 14.91
CA VAL A 114 50.93 -0.32 15.81
C VAL A 114 52.15 -0.78 16.60
N SER A 115 52.20 -2.02 17.09
CA SER A 115 53.36 -2.56 17.78
C SER A 115 54.59 -2.59 16.85
N ARG A 116 54.40 -3.04 15.61
CA ARG A 116 55.45 -3.08 14.59
C ARG A 116 56.00 -1.69 14.24
N VAL A 117 55.10 -0.72 14.01
CA VAL A 117 55.49 0.66 13.74
C VAL A 117 56.30 1.24 14.90
N ARG A 118 55.84 0.99 16.14
CA ARG A 118 56.56 1.42 17.36
C ARG A 118 57.95 0.80 17.45
N GLU A 119 58.04 -0.52 17.26
CA GLU A 119 59.33 -1.24 17.30
C GLU A 119 60.30 -0.71 16.22
N THR A 120 59.82 -0.58 14.97
CA THR A 120 60.62 -0.05 13.88
C THR A 120 61.14 1.37 14.18
N TYR A 121 60.28 2.25 14.73
CA TYR A 121 60.65 3.62 15.05
C TYR A 121 61.62 3.69 16.23
N MET A 122 61.42 2.86 17.26
CA MET A 122 62.28 2.86 18.47
C MET A 122 63.68 2.27 18.21
N TYR A 123 63.77 1.27 17.33
CA TYR A 123 65.01 0.55 17.06
C TYR A 123 65.82 1.08 15.86
N HIS A 124 65.18 1.89 15.00
CA HIS A 124 65.86 2.42 13.79
C HIS A 124 67.13 3.19 14.09
N ASN A 125 67.22 3.96 15.15
CA ASN A 125 68.36 4.76 15.54
C ASN A 125 69.44 3.98 16.28
N THR A 126 69.13 2.85 16.92
CA THR A 126 70.15 2.08 17.71
C THR A 126 70.69 0.88 16.94
N PHE A 127 69.88 0.37 15.98
CA PHE A 127 70.22 -0.83 15.23
C PHE A 127 71.29 -0.57 14.16
N ASP A 128 71.27 0.56 13.48
CA ASP A 128 72.25 0.90 12.44
C ASP A 128 73.68 1.08 13.02
N THR A 129 73.80 1.66 14.19
CA THR A 129 75.13 1.95 14.80
C THR A 129 75.75 0.74 15.48
N LEU A 130 74.92 -0.13 16.13
CA LEU A 130 75.41 -1.33 16.84
C LEU A 130 75.75 -2.49 15.88
N ILE A 131 74.93 -2.71 14.85
CA ILE A 131 75.13 -3.79 13.88
C ILE A 131 76.32 -3.53 13.00
N ILE A 132 76.53 -2.29 12.51
CA ILE A 132 77.68 -1.93 11.67
C ILE A 132 79.00 -2.13 12.44
N SER A 133 79.04 -1.94 13.76
CA SER A 133 80.22 -2.13 14.59
C SER A 133 80.59 -3.58 14.92
N GLN A 134 79.63 -4.54 14.68
CA GLN A 134 79.87 -5.98 15.00
C GLN A 134 79.89 -6.89 13.75
N LEU A 135 79.84 -6.33 12.53
CA LEU A 135 79.90 -7.09 11.30
C LEU A 135 81.28 -7.63 11.00
N SER A 136 81.43 -8.94 10.99
CA SER A 136 82.66 -9.65 10.72
C SER A 136 82.93 -9.98 9.25
N GLY A 137 82.02 -9.59 8.33
CA GLY A 137 82.19 -9.81 6.90
C GLY A 137 80.90 -9.72 6.05
N LEU A 138 81.05 -9.87 4.73
CA LEU A 138 80.04 -9.85 3.68
C LEU A 138 78.86 -10.77 3.98
N PRO A 139 79.03 -11.99 4.52
CA PRO A 139 77.90 -12.91 4.80
C PRO A 139 76.88 -12.36 5.82
N ASP A 140 77.35 -11.59 6.80
CA ASP A 140 76.47 -11.05 7.87
C ASP A 140 75.66 -9.87 7.29
N ILE A 141 76.25 -9.05 6.42
CA ILE A 141 75.54 -7.98 5.70
C ILE A 141 74.37 -8.57 4.85
N LEU A 142 74.67 -9.62 4.08
CA LEU A 142 73.64 -10.26 3.24
C LEU A 142 72.47 -10.85 4.05
N ARG A 143 72.79 -11.45 5.20
CA ARG A 143 71.73 -11.98 6.12
C ARG A 143 70.90 -10.88 6.71
N ILE A 144 71.44 -9.75 7.03
CA ILE A 144 70.66 -8.58 7.54
C ILE A 144 69.76 -8.00 6.44
N VAL A 145 70.29 -7.88 5.21
CA VAL A 145 69.50 -7.42 4.06
C VAL A 145 68.33 -8.37 3.80
N GLU A 146 68.55 -9.68 3.77
CA GLU A 146 67.53 -10.70 3.57
C GLU A 146 66.48 -10.65 4.67
N TYR A 147 66.90 -10.59 5.96
CA TYR A 147 66.00 -10.47 7.07
C TYR A 147 65.14 -9.19 7.03
N THR A 148 65.76 -8.07 6.64
CA THR A 148 65.05 -6.79 6.49
C THR A 148 64.04 -6.84 5.35
N GLN A 149 64.32 -7.56 4.25
CA GLN A 149 63.35 -7.77 3.17
C GLN A 149 62.16 -8.63 3.63
N ILE A 150 62.39 -9.72 4.35
CA ILE A 150 61.34 -10.58 4.92
C ILE A 150 60.45 -9.76 5.85
N ILE A 151 61.00 -8.91 6.71
CA ILE A 151 60.23 -8.04 7.59
C ILE A 151 59.36 -7.06 6.79
N ARG A 152 59.92 -6.40 5.77
CA ARG A 152 59.18 -5.44 4.93
C ARG A 152 58.03 -6.11 4.18
N ASP A 153 58.27 -7.31 3.64
CA ASP A 153 57.23 -8.07 2.93
C ASP A 153 56.15 -8.52 3.88
N HIS A 154 56.50 -8.92 5.12
CA HIS A 154 55.52 -9.25 6.15
C HIS A 154 54.67 -8.04 6.54
N ASP A 155 55.30 -6.89 6.82
CA ASP A 155 54.60 -5.65 7.21
C ASP A 155 53.70 -5.14 6.08
N ARG A 156 54.12 -5.25 4.83
CA ARG A 156 53.31 -4.95 3.66
C ARG A 156 52.06 -5.86 3.59
N ASN A 157 52.24 -7.16 3.85
CA ASN A 157 51.13 -8.12 3.84
C ASN A 157 50.11 -7.84 4.99
N VAL A 158 50.61 -7.44 6.16
CA VAL A 158 49.71 -7.01 7.28
C VAL A 158 48.91 -5.77 6.91
N LEU A 159 49.55 -4.75 6.28
CA LEU A 159 48.85 -3.55 5.80
C LEU A 159 47.79 -3.88 4.76
N LEU A 160 48.13 -4.71 3.76
CA LEU A 160 47.18 -5.12 2.72
C LEU A 160 46.01 -5.91 3.32
N SER A 161 46.26 -6.77 4.31
CA SER A 161 45.21 -7.52 5.02
C SER A 161 44.32 -6.59 5.83
N LEU A 162 44.87 -5.58 6.50
CA LEU A 162 44.13 -4.58 7.25
C LEU A 162 43.22 -3.74 6.34
N GLU A 163 43.76 -3.28 5.21
CA GLU A 163 43.01 -2.51 4.22
C GLU A 163 41.86 -3.35 3.64
N LYS A 164 42.14 -4.60 3.25
CA LYS A 164 41.11 -5.53 2.74
C LYS A 164 40.01 -5.77 3.77
N SER A 165 40.38 -6.02 5.03
CA SER A 165 39.40 -6.25 6.11
C SER A 165 38.58 -4.99 6.39
N ARG A 166 39.17 -3.79 6.31
CA ARG A 166 38.44 -2.52 6.46
C ARG A 166 37.42 -2.30 5.34
N LEU A 167 37.80 -2.60 4.10
CA LEU A 167 36.91 -2.50 2.95
C LEU A 167 35.74 -3.50 3.11
N ASP A 168 36.02 -4.74 3.52
CA ASP A 168 34.99 -5.76 3.74
C ASP A 168 34.04 -5.35 4.89
N PHE A 169 34.58 -4.85 6.00
CA PHE A 169 33.75 -4.31 7.10
C PHE A 169 32.78 -3.23 6.63
N ASN A 170 33.29 -2.25 5.87
CA ASN A 170 32.43 -1.17 5.37
C ASN A 170 31.34 -1.68 4.42
N THR A 171 31.69 -2.61 3.52
CA THR A 171 30.74 -3.22 2.57
C THR A 171 29.65 -4.01 3.30
N GLN A 172 30.02 -4.82 4.30
CA GLN A 172 29.07 -5.60 5.09
C GLN A 172 28.15 -4.68 5.91
N LYS A 173 28.69 -3.61 6.48
CA LYS A 173 27.91 -2.60 7.22
C LYS A 173 26.90 -1.89 6.33
N GLU A 174 27.32 -1.42 5.16
CA GLU A 174 26.42 -0.79 4.18
C GLU A 174 25.30 -1.75 3.73
N THR A 175 25.66 -3.01 3.43
CA THR A 175 24.70 -4.04 3.08
C THR A 175 23.67 -4.25 4.18
N LYS A 176 24.10 -4.29 5.45
CA LYS A 176 23.20 -4.39 6.60
C LYS A 176 22.24 -3.21 6.70
N GLU A 177 22.72 -1.99 6.51
CA GLU A 177 21.90 -0.77 6.55
C GLU A 177 20.83 -0.77 5.45
N ILE A 178 21.18 -1.20 4.22
CA ILE A 178 20.22 -1.35 3.11
C ILE A 178 19.13 -2.35 3.48
N LYS A 179 19.50 -3.52 3.99
CA LYS A 179 18.53 -4.56 4.41
C LYS A 179 17.64 -4.11 5.56
N GLN A 180 18.13 -3.30 6.49
CA GLN A 180 17.32 -2.71 7.55
C GLN A 180 16.24 -1.78 7.01
N LYS A 181 16.57 -0.93 6.03
CA LYS A 181 15.59 -0.06 5.35
C LYS A 181 14.53 -0.89 4.59
N GLU A 182 14.94 -2.00 3.99
CA GLU A 182 14.01 -2.93 3.34
C GLU A 182 13.02 -3.56 4.34
N ILE A 183 13.50 -3.98 5.52
CA ILE A 183 12.63 -4.47 6.61
C ILE A 183 11.60 -3.42 7.03
N GLU A 184 12.01 -2.16 7.19
CA GLU A 184 11.07 -1.09 7.54
C GLU A 184 9.99 -0.88 6.48
N SER A 185 10.36 -0.96 5.20
CA SER A 185 9.42 -0.88 4.08
C SER A 185 8.43 -2.05 4.09
N LEU A 186 8.93 -3.28 4.29
CA LEU A 186 8.09 -4.47 4.36
C LEU A 186 7.17 -4.48 5.58
N LYS A 187 7.60 -3.94 6.73
CA LYS A 187 6.73 -3.78 7.91
C LYS A 187 5.55 -2.85 7.62
N ARG A 188 5.81 -1.69 7.00
CA ARG A 188 4.73 -0.78 6.58
C ARG A 188 3.76 -1.44 5.60
N LYS A 189 4.29 -2.22 4.65
CA LYS A 189 3.47 -3.00 3.71
C LYS A 189 2.61 -4.04 4.44
N LEU A 190 3.19 -4.76 5.38
CA LEU A 190 2.47 -5.77 6.19
C LEU A 190 1.33 -5.14 6.99
N ASP A 191 1.56 -3.98 7.59
CA ASP A 191 0.52 -3.25 8.35
C ASP A 191 -0.62 -2.80 7.44
N SER A 192 -0.30 -2.31 6.23
CA SER A 192 -1.30 -1.97 5.21
C SER A 192 -2.11 -3.18 4.76
N GLU A 193 -1.46 -4.33 4.51
CA GLU A 193 -2.13 -5.58 4.12
C GLU A 193 -3.05 -6.10 5.24
N LYS A 194 -2.63 -6.01 6.52
CA LYS A 194 -3.46 -6.37 7.68
C LYS A 194 -4.68 -5.46 7.81
N ALA A 195 -4.52 -4.15 7.62
CA ALA A 195 -5.62 -3.20 7.64
C ALA A 195 -6.63 -3.50 6.51
N ALA A 196 -6.14 -3.78 5.30
CA ALA A 196 -6.98 -4.18 4.17
C ALA A 196 -7.76 -5.47 4.45
N LEU A 197 -7.12 -6.48 5.07
CA LEU A 197 -7.79 -7.72 5.47
C LEU A 197 -8.93 -7.46 6.47
N ALA A 198 -8.67 -6.64 7.48
CA ALA A 198 -9.69 -6.28 8.47
C ALA A 198 -10.90 -5.59 7.79
N GLY A 199 -10.66 -4.64 6.87
CA GLY A 199 -11.70 -3.99 6.07
C GLY A 199 -12.51 -4.97 5.22
N GLN A 200 -11.85 -5.90 4.53
CA GLN A 200 -12.53 -6.92 3.71
C GLN A 200 -13.41 -7.86 4.55
N VAL A 201 -12.93 -8.29 5.72
CA VAL A 201 -13.71 -9.12 6.66
C VAL A 201 -14.91 -8.34 7.19
N ALA A 202 -14.73 -7.08 7.56
CA ALA A 202 -15.80 -6.21 8.01
C ALA A 202 -16.87 -6.00 6.90
N ALA A 203 -16.43 -5.77 5.64
CA ALA A 203 -17.33 -5.63 4.51
C ALA A 203 -18.16 -6.91 4.25
N LYS A 204 -17.53 -8.09 4.33
CA LYS A 204 -18.23 -9.38 4.22
C LYS A 204 -19.26 -9.55 5.32
N ASN A 205 -18.86 -9.35 6.58
CA ASN A 205 -19.77 -9.52 7.73
C ASN A 205 -20.95 -8.55 7.65
N LYS A 206 -20.68 -7.32 7.22
CA LYS A 206 -21.72 -6.32 7.04
C LYS A 206 -22.68 -6.68 5.90
N LEU A 207 -22.16 -7.16 4.76
CA LEU A 207 -23.02 -7.63 3.67
C LEU A 207 -23.97 -8.74 4.14
N LEU A 208 -23.45 -9.71 4.89
CA LEU A 208 -24.27 -10.79 5.48
C LEU A 208 -25.32 -10.24 6.47
N ALA A 209 -24.94 -9.28 7.32
CA ALA A 209 -25.86 -8.66 8.27
C ALA A 209 -26.96 -7.84 7.57
N ASP A 210 -26.58 -7.00 6.60
CA ASP A 210 -27.52 -6.13 5.87
C ASP A 210 -28.50 -6.94 5.02
N THR A 211 -28.05 -8.03 4.43
CA THR A 211 -28.88 -8.91 3.59
C THR A 211 -29.59 -10.01 4.40
N LYS A 212 -29.15 -10.28 5.64
CA LYS A 212 -29.57 -11.47 6.41
C LYS A 212 -29.42 -12.77 5.63
N ASN A 213 -28.41 -12.82 4.75
CA ASN A 213 -28.17 -13.92 3.81
C ASN A 213 -29.36 -14.21 2.87
N ASP A 214 -30.16 -13.19 2.57
CA ASP A 214 -31.34 -13.27 1.71
C ASP A 214 -31.10 -12.57 0.38
N GLU A 215 -31.33 -13.25 -0.73
CA GLU A 215 -31.09 -12.75 -2.09
C GLU A 215 -32.06 -11.61 -2.44
N SER A 216 -33.32 -11.67 -2.03
CA SER A 216 -34.30 -10.61 -2.34
C SER A 216 -33.89 -9.30 -1.69
N ARG A 217 -33.43 -9.35 -0.43
CA ARG A 217 -32.92 -8.19 0.28
C ARG A 217 -31.66 -7.64 -0.34
N TYR A 218 -30.76 -8.51 -0.82
CA TYR A 218 -29.58 -8.11 -1.57
C TYR A 218 -29.97 -7.33 -2.83
N GLN A 219 -30.93 -7.83 -3.61
CA GLN A 219 -31.38 -7.16 -4.84
C GLN A 219 -32.06 -5.81 -4.55
N GLN A 220 -32.84 -5.70 -3.47
CA GLN A 220 -33.45 -4.43 -3.03
C GLN A 220 -32.38 -3.39 -2.67
N LEU A 221 -31.35 -3.76 -1.90
CA LEU A 221 -30.23 -2.88 -1.52
C LEU A 221 -29.45 -2.44 -2.75
N ARG A 222 -29.17 -3.38 -3.67
CA ARG A 222 -28.47 -3.12 -4.92
C ARG A 222 -29.27 -2.14 -5.81
N ALA A 223 -30.55 -2.39 -6.01
CA ALA A 223 -31.42 -1.51 -6.80
C ALA A 223 -31.50 -0.10 -6.18
N SER A 224 -31.58 -0.04 -4.85
CA SER A 224 -31.59 1.23 -4.11
C SER A 224 -30.30 2.02 -4.30
N ALA A 225 -29.13 1.38 -4.21
CA ALA A 225 -27.83 2.02 -4.43
C ALA A 225 -27.67 2.44 -5.90
N GLN A 226 -28.06 1.59 -6.85
CA GLN A 226 -28.02 1.93 -8.28
C GLN A 226 -28.86 3.18 -8.57
N ALA A 227 -30.09 3.25 -8.08
CA ALA A 227 -30.95 4.43 -8.26
C ALA A 227 -30.32 5.71 -7.67
N GLN A 228 -29.56 5.62 -6.57
CA GLN A 228 -28.84 6.77 -6.01
C GLN A 228 -27.70 7.20 -6.92
N LEU A 229 -26.91 6.26 -7.44
CA LEU A 229 -25.79 6.55 -8.34
C LEU A 229 -26.26 7.10 -9.69
N ASP A 230 -27.39 6.58 -10.21
CA ASP A 230 -28.03 7.09 -11.43
C ASP A 230 -28.51 8.54 -11.24
N ALA A 231 -29.04 8.88 -10.05
CA ALA A 231 -29.42 10.25 -9.73
C ALA A 231 -28.19 11.17 -9.74
N PHE A 232 -27.07 10.78 -9.14
CA PHE A 232 -25.82 11.57 -9.19
C PHE A 232 -25.34 11.75 -10.62
N ASN A 233 -25.30 10.68 -11.41
CA ASN A 233 -24.89 10.73 -12.81
C ASN A 233 -25.81 11.61 -13.66
N THR A 234 -27.12 11.62 -13.39
CA THR A 234 -28.08 12.51 -14.03
C THR A 234 -27.70 13.97 -13.78
N TYR A 235 -27.44 14.35 -12.53
CA TYR A 235 -27.00 15.69 -12.19
C TYR A 235 -25.72 16.07 -12.95
N VAL A 236 -24.67 15.24 -12.88
CA VAL A 236 -23.38 15.48 -13.51
C VAL A 236 -23.52 15.62 -15.04
N THR A 237 -24.33 14.77 -15.68
CA THR A 237 -24.59 14.84 -17.12
C THR A 237 -25.27 16.16 -17.49
N ARG A 238 -26.23 16.63 -16.69
CA ARG A 238 -26.93 17.91 -16.86
C ARG A 238 -26.02 19.11 -16.66
N GLN A 239 -24.94 18.95 -15.89
CA GLN A 239 -23.89 19.97 -15.71
C GLN A 239 -22.81 19.95 -16.80
N GLY A 240 -22.94 19.14 -17.85
CA GLY A 240 -21.98 19.06 -18.95
C GLY A 240 -20.90 17.99 -18.79
N GLY A 241 -21.05 17.08 -17.83
CA GLY A 241 -20.12 15.97 -17.56
C GLY A 241 -19.09 16.27 -16.46
N ALA A 242 -18.29 15.25 -16.14
CA ALA A 242 -17.31 15.28 -15.05
C ALA A 242 -15.87 15.32 -15.60
N SER A 243 -15.45 16.45 -16.18
CA SER A 243 -14.04 16.66 -16.53
C SER A 243 -13.17 16.66 -15.27
N ILE A 244 -12.01 16.02 -15.34
CA ILE A 244 -11.03 16.02 -14.23
C ILE A 244 -10.39 17.39 -14.12
N LEU A 245 -10.21 17.87 -12.91
CA LEU A 245 -9.60 19.13 -12.54
C LEU A 245 -8.32 18.91 -11.76
N SER A 246 -7.47 19.91 -11.67
CA SER A 246 -6.22 19.87 -10.93
C SER A 246 -6.06 21.11 -10.07
N GLY A 247 -5.55 20.95 -8.85
CA GLY A 247 -5.26 22.08 -7.96
C GLY A 247 -6.50 22.82 -7.41
N THR A 248 -7.64 22.14 -7.33
CA THR A 248 -8.89 22.71 -6.80
C THR A 248 -9.01 22.64 -5.29
N THR A 249 -8.20 21.79 -4.63
CA THR A 249 -8.14 21.67 -3.18
C THR A 249 -7.59 22.93 -2.56
N GLN A 250 -8.35 23.57 -1.65
CA GLN A 250 -8.01 24.87 -1.08
C GLN A 250 -8.30 24.92 0.40
N ALA A 251 -7.37 25.50 1.18
CA ALA A 251 -7.66 25.86 2.56
C ALA A 251 -8.80 26.89 2.61
N ASP A 252 -9.80 26.61 3.43
CA ASP A 252 -10.93 27.52 3.67
C ASP A 252 -10.72 28.16 5.05
N SER A 253 -10.10 29.34 5.05
CA SER A 253 -9.56 29.99 6.24
C SER A 253 -10.58 30.06 7.39
N GLY A 254 -10.20 29.51 8.54
CA GLY A 254 -11.03 29.44 9.75
C GLY A 254 -12.16 28.40 9.69
N TRP A 255 -12.26 27.61 8.59
CA TRP A 255 -13.32 26.61 8.46
C TRP A 255 -12.79 25.18 8.23
N GLY A 256 -11.76 24.99 7.43
CA GLY A 256 -11.18 23.67 7.09
C GLY A 256 -10.60 23.66 5.69
N THR A 257 -10.86 22.60 4.92
CA THR A 257 -10.40 22.45 3.54
C THR A 257 -11.59 22.26 2.62
N TYR A 258 -11.62 23.02 1.53
CA TYR A 258 -12.52 22.79 0.40
C TYR A 258 -11.91 21.70 -0.50
N TYR A 259 -12.70 20.70 -0.85
CA TYR A 259 -12.37 19.65 -1.81
C TYR A 259 -13.34 19.68 -2.98
N ASN A 260 -12.84 19.39 -4.19
CA ASN A 260 -13.68 19.15 -5.38
C ASN A 260 -13.69 17.66 -5.71
N GLN A 261 -14.85 17.08 -6.03
CA GLN A 261 -14.95 15.65 -6.37
C GLN A 261 -14.21 15.27 -7.65
N ARG A 262 -13.92 16.27 -8.51
CA ARG A 262 -13.24 16.12 -9.81
C ARG A 262 -11.72 16.33 -9.73
N GLU A 263 -11.14 16.55 -8.53
CA GLU A 263 -9.68 16.69 -8.33
C GLU A 263 -8.95 15.44 -8.79
N ASP A 264 -7.87 15.57 -9.54
CA ASP A 264 -7.11 14.48 -10.18
C ASP A 264 -6.60 13.42 -9.22
N ASP A 265 -6.30 13.77 -7.98
CA ASP A 265 -5.86 12.83 -6.92
C ASP A 265 -6.86 11.69 -6.66
N TRP A 266 -8.16 11.91 -6.88
CA TRP A 266 -9.20 10.91 -6.63
C TRP A 266 -10.29 10.81 -7.69
N ALA A 267 -10.42 11.75 -8.62
CA ALA A 267 -11.50 11.83 -9.60
C ALA A 267 -11.74 10.54 -10.39
N ALA A 268 -10.66 9.85 -10.78
CA ALA A 268 -10.70 8.60 -11.55
C ALA A 268 -10.96 7.35 -10.67
N LYS A 269 -10.92 7.45 -9.34
CA LYS A 269 -11.17 6.32 -8.45
C LYS A 269 -12.63 5.88 -8.56
N LEU A 270 -12.85 4.56 -8.65
CA LEU A 270 -14.20 3.98 -8.65
C LEU A 270 -14.79 3.96 -7.26
N LEU A 271 -16.06 4.31 -7.13
CA LEU A 271 -16.83 4.07 -5.91
C LEU A 271 -16.93 2.57 -5.65
N PRO A 272 -16.54 2.08 -4.46
CA PRO A 272 -16.44 0.65 -4.18
C PRO A 272 -17.73 -0.12 -4.45
N GLY A 273 -17.63 -1.15 -5.28
CA GLY A 273 -18.79 -1.99 -5.64
C GLY A 273 -19.67 -1.44 -6.75
N SER A 274 -19.25 -0.36 -7.46
CA SER A 274 -19.96 0.22 -8.60
C SER A 274 -19.06 0.41 -9.81
N GLY A 275 -19.64 0.83 -10.95
CA GLY A 275 -18.92 1.28 -12.14
C GLY A 275 -18.75 2.80 -12.21
N TYR A 276 -19.12 3.56 -11.18
CA TYR A 276 -19.10 5.01 -11.16
C TYR A 276 -17.81 5.54 -10.52
N THR A 277 -17.28 6.63 -11.06
CA THR A 277 -16.08 7.29 -10.53
C THR A 277 -16.42 8.33 -9.47
N MET A 278 -15.43 8.76 -8.70
CA MET A 278 -15.56 9.90 -7.80
C MET A 278 -15.96 11.17 -8.56
N ALA A 279 -15.40 11.41 -9.74
CA ALA A 279 -15.77 12.56 -10.56
C ALA A 279 -17.27 12.56 -10.92
N SER A 280 -17.86 11.40 -11.22
CA SER A 280 -19.27 11.29 -11.62
C SER A 280 -20.26 11.16 -10.46
N SER A 281 -19.85 10.69 -9.30
CA SER A 281 -20.80 10.35 -8.24
C SER A 281 -20.25 10.56 -6.81
N GLY A 282 -19.12 11.27 -6.67
CA GLY A 282 -18.41 11.45 -5.41
C GLY A 282 -18.87 12.64 -4.55
N CYS A 283 -19.96 13.33 -4.89
CA CYS A 283 -20.38 14.56 -4.20
C CYS A 283 -20.58 14.36 -2.69
N LEU A 284 -21.25 13.30 -2.28
CA LEU A 284 -21.49 13.00 -0.87
C LEU A 284 -20.20 12.62 -0.12
N VAL A 285 -19.32 11.84 -0.75
CA VAL A 285 -18.01 11.46 -0.19
C VAL A 285 -17.14 12.71 0.02
N THR A 286 -17.14 13.59 -0.99
CA THR A 286 -16.36 14.84 -0.94
C THR A 286 -16.91 15.80 0.10
N SER A 287 -18.24 15.94 0.19
CA SER A 287 -18.90 16.72 1.24
C SER A 287 -18.53 16.20 2.63
N MET A 288 -18.47 14.89 2.82
CA MET A 288 -18.07 14.31 4.11
C MET A 288 -16.62 14.60 4.45
N ALA A 289 -15.70 14.54 3.49
CA ALA A 289 -14.29 14.92 3.70
C ALA A 289 -14.17 16.39 4.10
N MET A 290 -14.94 17.29 3.49
CA MET A 290 -15.00 18.71 3.88
C MET A 290 -15.46 18.88 5.32
N VAL A 291 -16.54 18.19 5.72
CA VAL A 291 -17.03 18.23 7.12
C VAL A 291 -15.98 17.69 8.08
N MET A 292 -15.31 16.60 7.75
CA MET A 292 -14.24 16.07 8.60
C MET A 292 -13.06 17.06 8.74
N SER A 293 -12.72 17.77 7.66
CA SER A 293 -11.67 18.80 7.71
C SER A 293 -12.06 19.99 8.59
N TYR A 294 -13.35 20.39 8.60
CA TYR A 294 -13.86 21.38 9.54
C TYR A 294 -13.61 21.00 11.01
N TYR A 295 -13.74 19.73 11.35
CA TYR A 295 -13.41 19.20 12.69
C TYR A 295 -11.92 18.92 12.89
N GLY A 296 -11.04 19.47 12.06
CA GLY A 296 -9.58 19.34 12.18
C GLY A 296 -9.04 17.96 11.85
N LYS A 297 -9.79 17.16 11.06
CA LYS A 297 -9.37 15.82 10.66
C LYS A 297 -8.78 15.84 9.25
N SER A 298 -7.54 15.37 9.11
CA SER A 298 -6.83 15.27 7.82
C SER A 298 -7.30 14.04 7.02
N VAL A 299 -8.56 14.07 6.56
CA VAL A 299 -9.16 13.00 5.76
C VAL A 299 -9.58 13.57 4.41
N THR A 300 -8.99 13.05 3.32
CA THR A 300 -9.32 13.46 1.95
C THR A 300 -10.45 12.61 1.37
N PRO A 301 -11.12 13.05 0.29
CA PRO A 301 -12.06 12.21 -0.46
C PRO A 301 -11.44 10.88 -0.92
N GLY A 302 -10.16 10.90 -1.29
CA GLY A 302 -9.38 9.70 -1.65
C GLY A 302 -9.26 8.71 -0.48
N ASN A 303 -9.04 9.19 0.75
CA ASN A 303 -8.97 8.32 1.93
C ASN A 303 -10.32 7.63 2.22
N ILE A 304 -11.43 8.32 1.98
CA ILE A 304 -12.77 7.76 2.21
C ILE A 304 -13.07 6.69 1.15
N VAL A 305 -12.84 6.97 -0.14
CA VAL A 305 -13.17 6.04 -1.22
C VAL A 305 -12.31 4.77 -1.20
N ASP A 306 -11.12 4.83 -0.63
CA ASP A 306 -10.24 3.66 -0.47
C ASP A 306 -10.75 2.67 0.60
N GLN A 307 -11.75 3.04 1.41
CA GLN A 307 -12.34 2.19 2.45
C GLN A 307 -13.66 1.58 1.96
N SER A 308 -13.57 0.41 1.34
CA SER A 308 -14.72 -0.25 0.69
C SER A 308 -15.86 -0.59 1.65
N GLU A 309 -15.60 -0.78 2.94
CA GLU A 309 -16.58 -1.04 3.99
C GLU A 309 -17.55 0.12 4.24
N LEU A 310 -17.18 1.34 3.85
CA LEU A 310 -18.04 2.52 3.97
C LEU A 310 -19.12 2.58 2.88
N PHE A 311 -19.09 1.67 1.91
CA PHE A 311 -19.98 1.69 0.76
C PHE A 311 -20.86 0.45 0.70
N SER A 312 -22.03 0.61 0.05
CA SER A 312 -22.92 -0.46 -0.33
C SER A 312 -23.27 -0.27 -1.79
N PHE A 313 -22.67 -1.10 -2.68
CA PHE A 313 -22.85 -1.00 -4.13
C PHE A 313 -22.51 0.40 -4.69
N GLY A 314 -21.50 1.08 -4.13
CA GLY A 314 -21.12 2.43 -4.49
C GLY A 314 -21.83 3.56 -3.75
N ASP A 315 -22.95 3.29 -3.08
CA ASP A 315 -23.61 4.27 -2.22
C ASP A 315 -22.89 4.39 -0.87
N PHE A 316 -22.57 5.63 -0.48
CA PHE A 316 -21.90 5.93 0.79
C PHE A 316 -22.88 5.81 1.97
N ARG A 317 -22.58 4.92 2.88
CA ARG A 317 -23.52 4.45 3.92
C ARG A 317 -23.89 5.50 4.96
N GLN A 318 -25.08 5.35 5.53
CA GLN A 318 -25.48 5.96 6.79
C GLN A 318 -25.04 5.12 7.99
N GLY A 319 -25.04 5.70 9.17
CA GLY A 319 -24.68 5.04 10.43
C GLY A 319 -23.30 5.42 10.93
N SER A 320 -22.81 4.66 11.91
CA SER A 320 -21.52 4.92 12.57
C SER A 320 -20.42 4.07 11.92
N TRP A 321 -19.26 4.70 11.69
CA TRP A 321 -18.07 4.08 11.13
C TRP A 321 -16.81 4.87 11.53
N SER A 322 -15.63 4.37 11.17
CA SER A 322 -14.36 5.04 11.43
C SER A 322 -13.58 5.22 10.13
N ILE A 323 -13.01 6.39 9.93
CA ILE A 323 -12.12 6.71 8.80
C ILE A 323 -10.80 7.19 9.36
N ALA A 324 -9.70 6.56 8.96
CA ALA A 324 -8.35 6.89 9.44
C ALA A 324 -8.25 7.02 10.97
N GLY A 325 -8.91 6.12 11.70
CA GLY A 325 -8.96 6.13 13.16
C GLY A 325 -9.93 7.17 13.77
N VAL A 326 -10.68 7.91 12.95
CA VAL A 326 -11.67 8.90 13.40
C VAL A 326 -13.06 8.30 13.33
N GLY A 327 -13.66 8.05 14.51
CA GLY A 327 -15.06 7.63 14.61
C GLY A 327 -16.00 8.76 14.19
N THR A 328 -17.01 8.42 13.40
CA THR A 328 -18.04 9.37 12.97
C THR A 328 -19.39 8.68 12.79
N THR A 329 -20.47 9.47 12.82
CA THR A 329 -21.82 8.98 12.59
C THR A 329 -22.52 9.91 11.60
N ARG A 330 -23.10 9.32 10.55
CA ARG A 330 -23.90 10.03 9.57
C ARG A 330 -25.36 9.67 9.76
N THR A 331 -26.18 10.65 10.08
CA THR A 331 -27.64 10.51 10.24
C THR A 331 -28.36 11.52 9.34
N ARG A 332 -29.55 11.16 8.93
CA ARG A 332 -30.45 12.08 8.23
C ARG A 332 -31.41 12.71 9.24
N VAL A 333 -31.47 14.03 9.27
CA VAL A 333 -32.30 14.78 10.22
C VAL A 333 -33.59 15.33 9.58
N GLY A 334 -33.67 15.33 8.23
CA GLY A 334 -34.88 15.76 7.55
C GLY A 334 -34.80 15.78 6.03
N TYR A 335 -35.85 16.33 5.39
CA TYR A 335 -36.04 16.31 3.93
C TYR A 335 -36.47 17.69 3.38
N SER A 336 -36.29 18.76 4.13
CA SER A 336 -36.83 20.09 3.75
C SER A 336 -35.92 21.22 4.24
N ARG A 337 -36.16 22.42 3.69
CA ARG A 337 -35.55 23.65 4.17
C ARG A 337 -35.78 23.89 5.65
N ALA A 338 -37.01 23.62 6.13
CA ALA A 338 -37.33 23.76 7.56
C ALA A 338 -36.46 22.85 8.44
N ALA A 339 -36.18 21.61 7.99
CA ALA A 339 -35.28 20.71 8.71
C ALA A 339 -33.84 21.26 8.74
N LEU A 340 -33.36 21.86 7.65
CA LEU A 340 -32.05 22.52 7.60
C LEU A 340 -32.00 23.72 8.56
N ASP A 341 -33.01 24.58 8.54
CA ASP A 341 -33.08 25.72 9.47
C ASP A 341 -33.07 25.26 10.93
N ASN A 342 -33.84 24.23 11.26
CA ASN A 342 -33.86 23.65 12.60
C ASN A 342 -32.50 23.09 13.02
N GLU A 343 -31.81 22.39 12.13
CA GLU A 343 -30.49 21.81 12.42
C GLU A 343 -29.43 22.89 12.62
N LEU A 344 -29.41 23.91 11.76
CA LEU A 344 -28.47 25.04 11.90
C LEU A 344 -28.73 25.87 13.15
N ASN A 345 -30.00 26.01 13.58
CA ASN A 345 -30.36 26.71 14.80
C ASN A 345 -30.01 25.89 16.05
N ALA A 346 -30.19 24.56 16.00
CA ALA A 346 -29.84 23.68 17.12
C ALA A 346 -28.32 23.49 17.27
N ASN A 347 -27.58 23.63 16.19
CA ASN A 347 -26.12 23.44 16.12
C ASN A 347 -25.42 24.66 15.49
N PRO A 348 -25.41 25.85 16.12
CA PRO A 348 -24.84 27.05 15.54
C PRO A 348 -23.37 26.87 15.16
N GLY A 349 -23.02 27.30 13.97
CA GLY A 349 -21.67 27.22 13.43
C GLY A 349 -21.20 25.85 12.97
N LYS A 350 -21.99 24.79 13.12
CA LYS A 350 -21.65 23.45 12.62
C LYS A 350 -22.13 23.27 11.19
N PRO A 351 -21.30 22.66 10.30
CA PRO A 351 -21.69 22.39 8.92
C PRO A 351 -22.71 21.26 8.82
N VAL A 352 -23.57 21.37 7.81
CA VAL A 352 -24.62 20.39 7.52
C VAL A 352 -24.46 19.94 6.05
N ILE A 353 -24.48 18.64 5.78
CA ILE A 353 -24.53 18.12 4.42
C ILE A 353 -25.97 18.14 3.92
N VAL A 354 -26.22 18.78 2.77
CA VAL A 354 -27.54 18.92 2.17
C VAL A 354 -27.56 18.25 0.81
N GLY A 355 -28.63 17.50 0.56
CA GLY A 355 -28.91 16.90 -0.74
C GLY A 355 -30.08 17.61 -1.43
N ILE A 356 -29.98 17.80 -2.74
CA ILE A 356 -31.01 18.49 -3.57
C ILE A 356 -31.55 17.55 -4.66
N ILE A 357 -32.81 17.85 -5.08
CA ILE A 357 -33.44 17.34 -6.29
C ILE A 357 -33.72 18.53 -7.19
N GLN A 358 -33.12 18.56 -8.37
CA GLN A 358 -33.27 19.63 -9.35
C GLN A 358 -33.86 19.16 -10.67
N TYR A 359 -33.61 17.93 -11.07
CA TYR A 359 -33.97 17.38 -12.38
C TYR A 359 -35.04 16.28 -12.29
N GLY A 360 -35.71 16.13 -11.13
CA GLY A 360 -36.88 15.29 -10.96
C GLY A 360 -36.59 13.83 -10.63
N SER A 361 -35.39 13.51 -10.18
CA SER A 361 -35.10 12.18 -9.65
C SER A 361 -35.91 11.88 -8.38
N SER A 362 -36.12 10.61 -8.10
CA SER A 362 -36.76 10.15 -6.85
C SER A 362 -35.84 10.23 -5.63
N ARG A 363 -34.58 10.59 -5.83
CA ARG A 363 -33.54 10.68 -4.80
C ARG A 363 -32.72 11.96 -4.96
N PRO A 364 -32.03 12.43 -3.90
CA PRO A 364 -31.13 13.55 -4.02
C PRO A 364 -30.09 13.32 -5.12
N GLU A 365 -29.98 14.29 -6.03
CA GLU A 365 -29.14 14.22 -7.23
C GLU A 365 -27.74 14.77 -6.98
N HIS A 366 -27.59 15.64 -6.00
CA HIS A 366 -26.34 16.26 -5.64
C HIS A 366 -26.29 16.56 -4.14
N PHE A 367 -25.09 16.48 -3.55
CA PHE A 367 -24.82 16.81 -2.17
C PHE A 367 -23.69 17.82 -2.06
N PHE A 368 -23.84 18.75 -1.11
CA PHE A 368 -22.86 19.77 -0.75
C PHE A 368 -22.94 20.11 0.73
N VAL A 369 -22.01 20.94 1.20
CA VAL A 369 -21.94 21.35 2.61
C VAL A 369 -22.52 22.76 2.77
N VAL A 370 -23.52 22.91 3.62
CA VAL A 370 -23.98 24.20 4.14
C VAL A 370 -23.12 24.55 5.33
N LYS A 371 -22.44 25.70 5.24
CA LYS A 371 -21.53 26.22 6.27
C LYS A 371 -22.24 27.03 7.33
N ALA A 372 -23.16 27.86 6.90
CA ALA A 372 -23.91 28.79 7.76
C ALA A 372 -25.16 29.32 7.05
N LYS A 373 -26.09 29.83 7.85
CA LYS A 373 -27.20 30.65 7.36
C LYS A 373 -26.70 32.06 7.04
N ASP A 374 -27.17 32.67 5.96
CA ASP A 374 -26.82 34.00 5.47
C ASP A 374 -28.11 34.78 5.11
N GLY A 375 -28.76 35.33 6.11
CA GLY A 375 -30.11 35.93 6.01
C GLY A 375 -31.15 34.84 5.64
N ASP A 376 -31.85 35.01 4.53
CA ASP A 376 -32.81 34.04 4.01
C ASP A 376 -32.16 32.99 3.09
N ASP A 377 -30.84 33.01 2.97
CA ASP A 377 -30.03 32.12 2.14
C ASP A 377 -29.02 31.34 2.98
N TYR A 378 -28.14 30.59 2.35
CA TYR A 378 -27.10 29.82 2.99
C TYR A 378 -25.77 30.00 2.26
N LEU A 379 -24.67 30.00 3.01
CA LEU A 379 -23.32 29.92 2.49
C LEU A 379 -22.94 28.43 2.34
N ILE A 380 -22.52 28.03 1.15
CA ILE A 380 -22.22 26.61 0.85
C ILE A 380 -20.82 26.41 0.31
N ASN A 381 -20.32 25.19 0.51
CA ASN A 381 -19.19 24.60 -0.20
C ASN A 381 -19.72 23.45 -1.08
N ASP A 382 -19.71 23.66 -2.40
CA ASP A 382 -20.21 22.71 -3.39
C ASP A 382 -19.05 21.93 -4.01
N PRO A 383 -19.01 20.59 -3.90
CA PRO A 383 -17.88 19.79 -4.36
C PRO A 383 -17.78 19.63 -5.88
N PHE A 384 -18.77 20.05 -6.68
CA PHE A 384 -18.77 19.74 -8.12
C PHE A 384 -18.25 20.87 -9.00
N PRO A 385 -18.74 22.13 -8.93
CA PRO A 385 -18.28 23.18 -9.82
C PRO A 385 -16.85 23.64 -9.48
N ASP A 386 -16.15 24.22 -10.46
CA ASP A 386 -14.78 24.69 -10.33
C ASP A 386 -14.64 25.78 -9.24
N ASN A 387 -15.68 26.58 -9.06
CA ASN A 387 -15.77 27.68 -8.13
C ASN A 387 -16.85 27.43 -7.06
N GLY A 388 -16.88 26.23 -6.47
CA GLY A 388 -17.90 25.82 -5.52
C GLY A 388 -17.67 26.28 -4.07
N ARG A 389 -16.53 26.92 -3.76
CA ARG A 389 -16.20 27.36 -2.40
C ARG A 389 -16.88 28.69 -2.05
N ASN A 390 -17.50 28.74 -0.85
CA ASN A 390 -18.07 29.97 -0.28
C ASN A 390 -19.08 30.68 -1.22
N VAL A 391 -19.98 29.91 -1.83
CA VAL A 391 -21.02 30.44 -2.70
C VAL A 391 -22.38 30.50 -2.01
N LYS A 392 -23.27 31.40 -2.45
CA LYS A 392 -24.64 31.40 -1.98
C LYS A 392 -25.43 30.26 -2.59
N PHE A 393 -26.25 29.59 -1.79
CA PHE A 393 -27.08 28.48 -2.22
C PHE A 393 -28.00 28.92 -3.36
N SER A 394 -28.75 30.04 -3.18
CA SER A 394 -29.70 30.55 -4.17
C SER A 394 -29.05 30.99 -5.49
N ALA A 395 -27.74 31.28 -5.47
CA ALA A 395 -26.99 31.57 -6.71
C ALA A 395 -26.76 30.32 -7.59
N ARG A 396 -26.95 29.13 -7.02
CA ARG A 396 -26.72 27.84 -7.68
C ARG A 396 -28.00 27.04 -7.87
N TYR A 397 -28.84 27.00 -6.83
CA TYR A 397 -29.99 26.10 -6.74
C TYR A 397 -31.22 26.79 -6.16
N PRO A 398 -32.44 26.45 -6.59
CA PRO A 398 -33.64 26.87 -5.90
C PRO A 398 -33.66 26.36 -4.46
N LEU A 399 -33.98 27.20 -3.50
CA LEU A 399 -34.09 26.79 -2.08
C LEU A 399 -35.15 25.68 -1.86
N SER A 400 -36.13 25.59 -2.76
CA SER A 400 -37.14 24.52 -2.78
C SER A 400 -36.60 23.15 -3.20
N SER A 401 -35.37 23.10 -3.74
CA SER A 401 -34.75 21.82 -4.19
C SER A 401 -34.22 20.96 -3.03
N ILE A 402 -34.16 21.47 -1.80
CA ILE A 402 -33.67 20.73 -0.63
C ILE A 402 -34.53 19.49 -0.41
N ALA A 403 -33.89 18.31 -0.45
CA ALA A 403 -34.51 17.00 -0.37
C ALA A 403 -33.87 16.04 0.64
N ALA A 404 -32.74 16.42 1.24
CA ALA A 404 -32.09 15.68 2.33
C ALA A 404 -31.24 16.65 3.18
N VAL A 405 -31.27 16.42 4.49
CA VAL A 405 -30.50 17.17 5.50
C VAL A 405 -29.87 16.18 6.46
#